data_570afb9876b49b067b12b5146c7e6306
#
_entry.id   570afb9876b49b067b12b5146c7e6306
#
_cell.length_a   1.000
_cell.length_b   1.000
_cell.length_c   1.000
_cell.angle_alpha   90.00
_cell.angle_beta   90.00
_cell.angle_gamma   90.00
#
_symmetry.space_group_name_H-M   'P 1'
#
loop_
_entity.id
_entity.type
_entity.pdbx_description
1 polymer ?
#
loop_
_entity_poly.entity_id
_entity_poly.type
_entity_poly.pdbx_seq_one_letter_code
_entity_poly.pdbx_strand_id
1 'polypeptide(L)'
;MAVGHVDVLVGVPTLNNAGTIRPVVKAVHQAFSRYFPRDRTVLINSDGGSEDGTPNLVRNASADDTETVTVLHSLRTIHRISTPYHGVPGKGNALRQIMTAADLTQARAVAVLNADVTGITPEGVASLIRPVRDQQYDYVAPVYRRHPLDGPLVTQLIRPLMRAAYGWQVREPVAPEFACSSRFIAHCLEQDVWDSELGRVGIDLWVTGEALAGGFRCCQTGISPHPTMLSRTPFGELFEQVVSSAFTCLERHSAYWLPRHGSDALALAGPLPTSTIEAPATDGSRLTEAFARDLDNLRYVLESILGEQTLASLLRMAETQGSHLRYPDELWVSTVYEFLLAYRRGVMRREHIVQALAPLYLGRTGSFLRQFSSAHETEVEEALESLCLHFERAKPDLVQRWNHLGALH
;
A
#
# COMPACT_ATOMS: atom_id res chain seq x y z
N MET A 1 -2.51 30.79 -17.98
CA MET A 1 -2.23 30.08 -19.23
C MET A 1 -3.21 28.92 -19.35
N ALA A 2 -3.94 28.80 -20.45
CA ALA A 2 -4.76 27.62 -20.68
C ALA A 2 -3.80 26.48 -21.03
N VAL A 3 -3.58 25.57 -20.10
CA VAL A 3 -2.88 24.32 -20.37
C VAL A 3 -3.82 23.52 -21.28
N GLY A 4 -3.46 23.35 -22.54
CA GLY A 4 -4.24 22.53 -23.47
C GLY A 4 -4.10 21.04 -23.13
N HIS A 5 -4.60 20.18 -24.01
CA HIS A 5 -4.51 18.73 -23.88
C HIS A 5 -3.07 18.26 -23.55
N VAL A 6 -2.93 17.35 -22.58
CA VAL A 6 -1.66 16.74 -22.13
C VAL A 6 -1.68 15.25 -22.46
N ASP A 7 -0.57 14.72 -23.02
CA ASP A 7 -0.48 13.28 -23.30
C ASP A 7 -0.01 12.50 -22.09
N VAL A 8 1.01 13.00 -21.38
CA VAL A 8 1.60 12.35 -20.20
C VAL A 8 1.76 13.36 -19.07
N LEU A 9 1.21 13.03 -17.92
CA LEU A 9 1.37 13.81 -16.70
C LEU A 9 2.04 12.96 -15.62
N VAL A 10 3.03 13.53 -14.94
CA VAL A 10 3.61 12.94 -13.73
C VAL A 10 3.30 13.83 -12.55
N GLY A 11 2.67 13.27 -11.52
CA GLY A 11 2.36 13.94 -10.27
C GLY A 11 3.30 13.49 -9.15
N VAL A 12 3.83 14.45 -8.38
CA VAL A 12 4.67 14.17 -7.22
C VAL A 12 4.12 14.90 -6.01
N PRO A 13 3.47 14.20 -5.06
CA PRO A 13 3.12 14.75 -3.77
C PRO A 13 4.37 15.02 -2.94
N THR A 14 4.50 16.21 -2.34
CA THR A 14 5.67 16.57 -1.49
C THR A 14 5.24 17.19 -0.17
N LEU A 15 6.01 16.90 0.88
CA LEU A 15 6.01 17.59 2.16
C LEU A 15 7.38 17.40 2.85
N ASN A 16 8.19 18.45 2.85
CA ASN A 16 9.54 18.44 3.44
C ASN A 16 10.45 17.32 2.86
N ASN A 17 10.56 17.29 1.52
CA ASN A 17 11.35 16.31 0.77
C ASN A 17 12.61 16.90 0.13
N ALA A 18 13.18 17.97 0.70
CA ALA A 18 14.38 18.63 0.14
C ALA A 18 15.56 17.68 -0.06
N GLY A 19 15.69 16.66 0.81
CA GLY A 19 16.77 15.67 0.73
C GLY A 19 16.62 14.63 -0.40
N THR A 20 15.40 14.41 -0.92
CA THR A 20 15.10 13.31 -1.81
C THR A 20 14.52 13.71 -3.17
N ILE A 21 13.91 14.89 -3.28
CA ILE A 21 13.12 15.27 -4.47
C ILE A 21 13.93 15.47 -5.76
N ARG A 22 15.18 15.96 -5.68
CA ARG A 22 15.98 16.28 -6.88
C ARG A 22 16.19 15.10 -7.82
N PRO A 23 16.63 13.91 -7.36
CA PRO A 23 16.75 12.73 -8.20
C PRO A 23 15.45 12.33 -8.88
N VAL A 24 14.30 12.46 -8.18
CA VAL A 24 12.99 12.12 -8.71
C VAL A 24 12.62 13.03 -9.88
N VAL A 25 12.70 14.36 -9.68
CA VAL A 25 12.42 15.34 -10.74
C VAL A 25 13.33 15.12 -11.95
N LYS A 26 14.63 14.91 -11.71
CA LYS A 26 15.59 14.65 -12.79
C LYS A 26 15.26 13.37 -13.58
N ALA A 27 14.88 12.28 -12.89
CA ALA A 27 14.49 11.04 -13.55
C ALA A 27 13.22 11.25 -14.41
N VAL A 28 12.25 12.02 -13.94
CA VAL A 28 11.03 12.35 -14.69
C VAL A 28 11.37 13.14 -15.98
N HIS A 29 12.17 14.19 -15.88
CA HIS A 29 12.56 14.99 -17.05
C HIS A 29 13.35 14.16 -18.08
N GLN A 30 14.26 13.32 -17.61
CA GLN A 30 14.98 12.40 -18.47
C GLN A 30 14.06 11.34 -19.11
N ALA A 31 13.03 10.88 -18.39
CA ALA A 31 12.03 10.00 -18.96
C ALA A 31 11.22 10.67 -20.07
N PHE A 32 10.79 11.92 -19.83
CA PHE A 32 10.04 12.69 -20.81
C PHE A 32 10.86 12.88 -22.10
N SER A 33 12.08 13.41 -22.01
CA SER A 33 12.94 13.65 -23.17
C SER A 33 13.32 12.39 -23.93
N ARG A 34 13.57 11.26 -23.23
CA ARG A 34 14.07 10.04 -23.84
C ARG A 34 12.98 9.12 -24.37
N TYR A 35 11.85 9.02 -23.65
CA TYR A 35 10.81 8.03 -23.96
C TYR A 35 9.51 8.64 -24.49
N PHE A 36 9.29 9.93 -24.27
CA PHE A 36 8.08 10.66 -24.68
C PHE A 36 8.38 11.97 -25.45
N PRO A 37 9.37 11.98 -26.37
CA PRO A 37 9.83 13.24 -27.00
C PRO A 37 8.81 13.89 -27.93
N ARG A 38 7.73 13.19 -28.28
CA ARG A 38 6.66 13.71 -29.16
C ARG A 38 5.38 14.00 -28.39
N ASP A 39 5.35 13.68 -27.09
CA ASP A 39 4.20 13.87 -26.24
C ASP A 39 4.26 15.22 -25.56
N ARG A 40 3.12 15.81 -25.35
CA ARG A 40 3.00 16.94 -24.46
C ARG A 40 3.05 16.45 -23.02
N THR A 41 4.17 16.68 -22.35
CA THR A 41 4.45 16.18 -21.01
C THR A 41 4.39 17.28 -19.98
N VAL A 42 3.86 16.98 -18.79
CA VAL A 42 3.77 17.91 -17.66
C VAL A 42 4.19 17.22 -16.37
N LEU A 43 5.02 17.89 -15.57
CA LEU A 43 5.30 17.51 -14.18
C LEU A 43 4.50 18.40 -13.24
N ILE A 44 3.70 17.79 -12.36
CA ILE A 44 2.98 18.48 -11.29
C ILE A 44 3.58 18.13 -9.95
N ASN A 45 4.10 19.10 -9.25
CA ASN A 45 4.46 18.99 -7.84
C ASN A 45 3.30 19.52 -6.99
N SER A 46 2.64 18.64 -6.25
CA SER A 46 1.60 19.03 -5.28
C SER A 46 2.23 19.08 -3.88
N ASP A 47 2.51 20.28 -3.41
CA ASP A 47 3.27 20.53 -2.18
C ASP A 47 2.35 20.83 -0.99
N GLY A 48 2.55 20.15 0.12
CA GLY A 48 1.77 20.24 1.36
C GLY A 48 2.12 21.43 2.26
N GLY A 49 2.89 22.39 1.76
CA GLY A 49 3.39 23.52 2.55
C GLY A 49 4.77 23.23 3.16
N SER A 50 5.70 22.71 2.33
CA SER A 50 7.09 22.44 2.77
C SER A 50 7.80 23.71 3.22
N GLU A 51 8.48 23.61 4.35
CA GLU A 51 9.29 24.70 4.95
C GLU A 51 10.80 24.53 4.68
N ASP A 52 11.22 23.37 4.15
CA ASP A 52 12.62 23.00 3.90
C ASP A 52 13.17 23.43 2.52
N GLY A 53 12.38 24.18 1.75
CA GLY A 53 12.75 24.63 0.41
C GLY A 53 12.47 23.65 -0.72
N THR A 54 11.76 22.53 -0.46
CA THR A 54 11.35 21.53 -1.47
C THR A 54 10.81 22.16 -2.77
N PRO A 55 9.84 23.09 -2.77
CA PRO A 55 9.30 23.67 -4.01
C PRO A 55 10.35 24.40 -4.86
N ASN A 56 11.32 25.04 -4.23
CA ASN A 56 12.42 25.69 -4.94
C ASN A 56 13.35 24.66 -5.59
N LEU A 57 13.60 23.54 -4.90
CA LEU A 57 14.42 22.46 -5.45
C LEU A 57 13.75 21.79 -6.65
N VAL A 58 12.43 21.60 -6.61
CA VAL A 58 11.67 21.11 -7.77
C VAL A 58 11.82 22.07 -8.95
N ARG A 59 11.58 23.37 -8.74
CA ARG A 59 11.70 24.39 -9.78
C ARG A 59 13.10 24.45 -10.38
N ASN A 60 14.14 24.40 -9.56
CA ASN A 60 15.53 24.46 -10.00
C ASN A 60 16.04 23.16 -10.64
N ALA A 61 15.40 22.03 -10.37
CA ALA A 61 15.75 20.74 -10.98
C ALA A 61 15.01 20.51 -12.30
N SER A 62 14.00 21.32 -12.60
CA SER A 62 13.24 21.26 -13.84
C SER A 62 14.09 21.79 -15.00
N ALA A 63 14.06 21.08 -16.15
CA ALA A 63 14.71 21.55 -17.37
C ALA A 63 13.90 22.69 -18.00
N ASP A 64 14.58 23.58 -18.71
CA ASP A 64 13.96 24.76 -19.34
C ASP A 64 12.84 24.41 -20.35
N ASP A 65 12.87 23.18 -20.90
CA ASP A 65 11.94 22.71 -21.94
C ASP A 65 10.72 21.95 -21.41
N THR A 66 10.55 21.79 -20.09
CA THR A 66 9.44 21.02 -19.52
C THR A 66 8.53 21.89 -18.65
N GLU A 67 7.23 21.87 -18.95
CA GLU A 67 6.25 22.56 -18.11
C GLU A 67 6.18 21.89 -16.73
N THR A 68 6.66 22.61 -15.71
CA THR A 68 6.57 22.20 -14.31
C THR A 68 5.65 23.12 -13.57
N VAL A 69 4.61 22.58 -12.96
CA VAL A 69 3.63 23.31 -12.18
C VAL A 69 3.73 22.89 -10.71
N THR A 70 3.96 23.85 -9.82
CA THR A 70 3.87 23.62 -8.36
C THR A 70 2.53 24.13 -7.87
N VAL A 71 1.75 23.24 -7.27
CA VAL A 71 0.47 23.56 -6.62
C VAL A 71 0.64 23.43 -5.13
N LEU A 72 0.33 24.50 -4.39
CA LEU A 72 0.28 24.48 -2.94
C LEU A 72 -1.09 24.02 -2.49
N HIS A 73 -1.17 22.95 -1.73
CA HIS A 73 -2.39 22.59 -1.03
C HIS A 73 -2.25 22.97 0.44
N SER A 74 -3.14 23.83 0.92
CA SER A 74 -3.16 24.16 2.34
C SER A 74 -3.73 22.99 3.12
N LEU A 75 -2.95 22.49 4.06
CA LEU A 75 -3.46 21.64 5.12
C LEU A 75 -4.40 22.49 5.97
N ARG A 76 -5.71 22.47 5.67
CA ARG A 76 -6.70 23.12 6.55
C ARG A 76 -6.71 22.39 7.88
N THR A 77 -6.01 22.92 8.85
CA THR A 77 -6.11 22.53 10.25
C THR A 77 -7.48 22.97 10.76
N ILE A 78 -8.50 22.15 10.53
CA ILE A 78 -9.78 22.31 11.20
C ILE A 78 -9.60 21.67 12.57
N HIS A 79 -9.42 22.51 13.57
CA HIS A 79 -9.34 22.22 15.00
C HIS A 79 -8.26 21.18 15.42
N ARG A 80 -7.29 21.64 16.20
CA ARG A 80 -6.43 20.82 17.06
C ARG A 80 -7.31 20.10 18.10
N ILE A 81 -7.94 19.02 17.73
CA ILE A 81 -8.18 17.92 18.62
C ILE A 81 -6.92 17.06 18.47
N SER A 82 -6.13 17.03 19.52
CA SER A 82 -4.91 16.25 19.61
C SER A 82 -5.25 14.77 19.58
N THR A 83 -5.45 14.23 18.39
CA THR A 83 -5.27 12.81 18.12
C THR A 83 -3.90 12.68 17.46
N PRO A 84 -3.01 11.77 17.91
CA PRO A 84 -1.75 11.53 17.27
C PRO A 84 -2.03 10.92 15.89
N TYR A 85 -1.94 11.75 14.88
CA TYR A 85 -2.23 11.40 13.50
C TYR A 85 -0.95 11.59 12.68
N HIS A 86 -0.34 10.49 12.26
CA HIS A 86 1.00 10.47 11.67
C HIS A 86 1.09 9.76 10.32
N GLY A 87 0.07 9.89 9.48
CA GLY A 87 0.24 9.73 8.04
C GLY A 87 0.93 10.94 7.44
N VAL A 88 1.41 10.86 6.22
CA VAL A 88 1.80 12.08 5.48
C VAL A 88 0.54 12.94 5.39
N PRO A 89 0.41 13.99 6.22
CA PRO A 89 -0.83 14.73 6.28
C PRO A 89 -1.08 15.35 4.91
N GLY A 90 -2.23 15.06 4.30
CA GLY A 90 -2.60 15.66 3.04
C GLY A 90 -2.18 14.91 1.78
N LYS A 91 -1.63 13.69 1.83
CA LYS A 91 -1.32 12.92 0.62
C LYS A 91 -2.55 12.73 -0.25
N GLY A 92 -3.71 12.42 0.33
CA GLY A 92 -4.97 12.34 -0.41
C GLY A 92 -5.35 13.66 -1.07
N ASN A 93 -5.18 14.78 -0.38
CA ASN A 93 -5.43 16.10 -0.96
C ASN A 93 -4.47 16.40 -2.11
N ALA A 94 -3.19 16.06 -1.96
CA ALA A 94 -2.20 16.19 -3.03
C ALA A 94 -2.57 15.34 -4.24
N LEU A 95 -2.96 14.09 -4.01
CA LEU A 95 -3.40 13.19 -5.06
C LEU A 95 -4.67 13.69 -5.75
N ARG A 96 -5.66 14.16 -4.99
CA ARG A 96 -6.89 14.76 -5.54
C ARG A 96 -6.56 15.93 -6.46
N GLN A 97 -5.62 16.81 -6.07
CA GLN A 97 -5.20 17.94 -6.90
C GLN A 97 -4.49 17.48 -8.18
N ILE A 98 -3.60 16.47 -8.09
CA ILE A 98 -2.94 15.89 -9.25
C ILE A 98 -3.99 15.30 -10.20
N MET A 99 -4.93 14.50 -9.69
CA MET A 99 -6.02 13.93 -10.49
C MET A 99 -6.93 15.00 -11.10
N THR A 100 -7.28 16.04 -10.34
CA THR A 100 -8.08 17.17 -10.84
C THR A 100 -7.36 17.91 -11.98
N ALA A 101 -6.06 18.16 -11.83
CA ALA A 101 -5.27 18.78 -12.88
C ALA A 101 -5.16 17.88 -14.13
N ALA A 102 -5.03 16.57 -13.92
CA ALA A 102 -5.01 15.60 -15.01
C ALA A 102 -6.36 15.54 -15.76
N ASP A 103 -7.47 15.59 -15.05
CA ASP A 103 -8.81 15.64 -15.63
C ASP A 103 -9.05 16.93 -16.42
N LEU A 104 -8.73 18.09 -15.85
CA LEU A 104 -8.85 19.39 -16.51
C LEU A 104 -7.98 19.51 -17.76
N THR A 105 -6.85 18.85 -17.81
CA THR A 105 -5.94 18.81 -18.97
C THR A 105 -6.21 17.64 -19.89
N GLN A 106 -7.17 16.77 -19.54
CA GLN A 106 -7.50 15.54 -20.24
C GLN A 106 -6.27 14.67 -20.51
N ALA A 107 -5.40 14.54 -19.49
CA ALA A 107 -4.18 13.79 -19.59
C ALA A 107 -4.47 12.31 -19.88
N ARG A 108 -3.86 11.76 -20.94
CA ARG A 108 -4.13 10.38 -21.39
C ARG A 108 -3.52 9.33 -20.46
N ALA A 109 -2.31 9.60 -19.98
CA ALA A 109 -1.60 8.74 -19.05
C ALA A 109 -1.05 9.58 -17.89
N VAL A 110 -1.32 9.15 -16.68
CA VAL A 110 -0.88 9.84 -15.46
C VAL A 110 -0.09 8.87 -14.61
N ALA A 111 1.11 9.26 -14.18
CA ALA A 111 1.86 8.53 -13.18
C ALA A 111 1.96 9.36 -11.90
N VAL A 112 1.86 8.71 -10.76
CA VAL A 112 2.14 9.29 -9.45
C VAL A 112 3.42 8.66 -8.91
N LEU A 113 4.34 9.48 -8.42
CA LEU A 113 5.60 9.05 -7.85
C LEU A 113 5.76 9.60 -6.43
N ASN A 114 6.32 8.77 -5.55
CA ASN A 114 6.66 9.22 -4.20
C ASN A 114 7.92 10.12 -4.24
N ALA A 115 7.89 11.24 -3.54
CA ALA A 115 9.02 12.15 -3.43
C ALA A 115 10.23 11.56 -2.68
N ASP A 116 10.00 10.53 -1.86
CA ASP A 116 11.04 9.82 -1.09
C ASP A 116 11.55 8.55 -1.82
N VAL A 117 11.11 8.30 -3.06
CA VAL A 117 11.60 7.17 -3.83
C VAL A 117 13.08 7.37 -4.17
N THR A 118 13.94 6.50 -3.64
CA THR A 118 15.37 6.53 -3.95
C THR A 118 15.68 5.57 -5.10
N GLY A 119 16.58 6.01 -6.00
CA GLY A 119 17.02 5.17 -7.11
C GLY A 119 16.01 4.99 -8.23
N ILE A 120 14.95 5.80 -8.29
CA ILE A 120 14.06 5.82 -9.45
C ILE A 120 14.85 6.19 -10.72
N THR A 121 14.65 5.44 -11.80
CA THR A 121 15.32 5.68 -13.08
C THR A 121 14.34 6.20 -14.12
N PRO A 122 14.83 6.86 -15.19
CA PRO A 122 13.99 7.25 -16.31
C PRO A 122 13.24 6.07 -16.95
N GLU A 123 13.89 4.91 -17.00
CA GLU A 123 13.29 3.65 -17.46
C GLU A 123 12.13 3.21 -16.56
N GLY A 124 12.29 3.31 -15.23
CA GLY A 124 11.26 2.96 -14.27
C GLY A 124 10.03 3.87 -14.40
N VAL A 125 10.24 5.17 -14.57
CA VAL A 125 9.15 6.12 -14.86
C VAL A 125 8.42 5.75 -16.16
N ALA A 126 9.18 5.47 -17.23
CA ALA A 126 8.60 5.09 -18.50
C ALA A 126 7.86 3.73 -18.43
N SER A 127 8.35 2.78 -17.64
CA SER A 127 7.71 1.48 -17.44
C SER A 127 6.32 1.60 -16.80
N LEU A 128 6.11 2.56 -15.89
CA LEU A 128 4.78 2.85 -15.32
C LEU A 128 3.83 3.46 -16.36
N ILE A 129 4.32 4.39 -17.18
CA ILE A 129 3.47 5.20 -18.07
C ILE A 129 3.05 4.41 -19.33
N ARG A 130 3.96 3.66 -19.94
CA ARG A 130 3.74 2.98 -21.22
C ARG A 130 2.52 2.05 -21.25
N PRO A 131 2.23 1.21 -20.22
CA PRO A 131 1.07 0.34 -20.28
C PRO A 131 -0.25 1.12 -20.39
N VAL A 132 -0.35 2.28 -19.74
CA VAL A 132 -1.51 3.15 -19.87
C VAL A 132 -1.56 3.80 -21.25
N ARG A 133 -0.45 4.43 -21.65
CA ARG A 133 -0.37 5.22 -22.89
C ARG A 133 -0.49 4.38 -24.15
N ASP A 134 0.18 3.22 -24.19
CA ASP A 134 0.36 2.42 -25.41
C ASP A 134 -0.51 1.17 -25.46
N GLN A 135 -0.90 0.62 -24.29
CA GLN A 135 -1.61 -0.65 -24.18
C GLN A 135 -3.01 -0.54 -23.57
N GLN A 136 -3.46 0.68 -23.30
CA GLN A 136 -4.82 0.99 -22.81
C GLN A 136 -5.16 0.30 -21.47
N TYR A 137 -4.19 0.12 -20.57
CA TYR A 137 -4.47 -0.22 -19.19
C TYR A 137 -5.00 0.99 -18.43
N ASP A 138 -5.90 0.75 -17.49
CA ASP A 138 -6.48 1.80 -16.67
C ASP A 138 -5.70 2.04 -15.39
N TYR A 139 -5.05 0.97 -14.88
CA TYR A 139 -4.25 1.03 -13.67
C TYR A 139 -3.01 0.14 -13.79
N VAL A 140 -1.87 0.66 -13.37
CA VAL A 140 -0.58 -0.02 -13.38
C VAL A 140 0.02 0.02 -12.00
N ALA A 141 0.10 -1.14 -11.35
CA ALA A 141 0.79 -1.31 -10.08
C ALA A 141 2.28 -1.59 -10.31
N PRO A 142 3.19 -1.08 -9.48
CA PRO A 142 4.60 -1.43 -9.56
C PRO A 142 4.85 -2.86 -9.04
N VAL A 143 5.96 -3.42 -9.47
CA VAL A 143 6.59 -4.58 -8.85
C VAL A 143 8.02 -4.20 -8.52
N TYR A 144 8.34 -4.15 -7.24
CA TYR A 144 9.71 -3.89 -6.81
C TYR A 144 10.50 -5.19 -6.72
N ARG A 145 11.77 -5.12 -7.10
CA ARG A 145 12.70 -6.17 -6.73
C ARG A 145 13.16 -5.95 -5.31
N ARG A 146 12.71 -6.77 -4.39
CA ARG A 146 13.15 -6.80 -3.01
C ARG A 146 13.37 -8.23 -2.55
N HIS A 147 14.17 -8.41 -1.52
CA HIS A 147 14.32 -9.72 -0.91
C HIS A 147 12.94 -10.18 -0.37
N PRO A 148 12.54 -11.46 -0.52
CA PRO A 148 11.23 -11.93 -0.07
C PRO A 148 10.98 -11.76 1.45
N LEU A 149 12.04 -11.67 2.26
CA LEU A 149 11.95 -11.37 3.70
C LEU A 149 11.74 -9.87 4.00
N ASP A 150 11.86 -9.00 2.99
CA ASP A 150 11.65 -7.57 3.16
C ASP A 150 10.16 -7.20 3.09
N GLY A 151 9.79 -6.14 3.81
CA GLY A 151 8.41 -5.63 3.84
C GLY A 151 7.37 -6.62 4.39
N PRO A 152 7.61 -7.24 5.57
CA PRO A 152 6.74 -8.29 6.10
C PRO A 152 5.29 -7.83 6.34
N LEU A 153 5.02 -6.53 6.52
CA LEU A 153 3.65 -6.03 6.62
C LEU A 153 2.87 -6.29 5.32
N VAL A 154 3.52 -6.07 4.18
CA VAL A 154 2.92 -6.36 2.88
C VAL A 154 2.85 -7.87 2.66
N THR A 155 3.95 -8.60 2.84
CA THR A 155 4.04 -10.01 2.46
C THR A 155 3.29 -10.96 3.39
N GLN A 156 3.24 -10.67 4.72
CA GLN A 156 2.60 -11.55 5.71
C GLN A 156 1.14 -11.18 6.03
N LEU A 157 0.69 -9.98 5.64
CA LEU A 157 -0.66 -9.53 6.01
C LEU A 157 -1.43 -8.94 4.82
N ILE A 158 -0.96 -7.83 4.24
CA ILE A 158 -1.78 -7.06 3.32
C ILE A 158 -1.95 -7.77 1.96
N ARG A 159 -0.85 -8.25 1.36
CA ARG A 159 -0.89 -8.97 0.09
C ARG A 159 -1.78 -10.24 0.14
N PRO A 160 -1.62 -11.16 1.10
CA PRO A 160 -2.48 -12.34 1.15
C PRO A 160 -3.94 -12.00 1.45
N LEU A 161 -4.22 -11.03 2.32
CA LEU A 161 -5.57 -10.57 2.63
C LEU A 161 -6.26 -9.95 1.41
N MET A 162 -5.58 -9.03 0.73
CA MET A 162 -6.09 -8.36 -0.47
C MET A 162 -6.28 -9.35 -1.63
N ARG A 163 -5.33 -10.27 -1.82
CA ARG A 163 -5.43 -11.30 -2.86
C ARG A 163 -6.64 -12.20 -2.62
N ALA A 164 -6.82 -12.72 -1.42
CA ALA A 164 -7.97 -13.55 -1.08
C ALA A 164 -9.29 -12.80 -1.26
N ALA A 165 -9.33 -11.53 -0.86
CA ALA A 165 -10.54 -10.72 -1.00
C ALA A 165 -10.82 -10.37 -2.46
N TYR A 166 -9.93 -9.63 -3.12
CA TYR A 166 -10.21 -9.08 -4.47
C TYR A 166 -10.06 -10.10 -5.61
N GLY A 167 -9.44 -11.26 -5.37
CA GLY A 167 -9.23 -12.29 -6.39
C GLY A 167 -8.19 -11.90 -7.44
N TRP A 168 -7.21 -11.07 -7.07
CA TRP A 168 -6.14 -10.64 -7.95
C TRP A 168 -4.76 -10.70 -7.27
N GLN A 169 -3.77 -11.22 -7.99
CA GLN A 169 -2.41 -11.37 -7.50
C GLN A 169 -1.60 -10.08 -7.70
N VAL A 170 -1.88 -9.07 -6.86
CA VAL A 170 -1.09 -7.83 -6.82
C VAL A 170 0.07 -8.01 -5.86
N ARG A 171 1.31 -7.79 -6.33
CA ARG A 171 2.50 -7.93 -5.46
C ARG A 171 2.62 -6.81 -4.45
N GLU A 172 2.31 -5.57 -4.87
CA GLU A 172 2.48 -4.34 -4.08
C GLU A 172 1.15 -3.59 -3.95
N PRO A 173 0.21 -4.07 -3.14
CA PRO A 173 -1.11 -3.44 -3.03
C PRO A 173 -1.10 -2.08 -2.31
N VAL A 174 0.00 -1.71 -1.64
CA VAL A 174 0.17 -0.46 -0.87
C VAL A 174 1.24 0.43 -1.50
N ALA A 175 1.54 0.21 -2.79
CA ALA A 175 2.59 0.98 -3.45
C ALA A 175 2.20 2.45 -3.59
N PRO A 176 3.10 3.38 -3.22
CA PRO A 176 2.85 4.80 -3.38
C PRO A 176 3.04 5.30 -4.81
N GLU A 177 3.68 4.51 -5.68
CA GLU A 177 3.83 4.77 -7.10
C GLU A 177 2.81 3.96 -7.88
N PHE A 178 2.19 4.57 -8.88
CA PHE A 178 1.29 3.90 -9.83
C PHE A 178 1.12 4.74 -11.08
N ALA A 179 0.53 4.15 -12.12
CA ALA A 179 0.03 4.94 -13.24
C ALA A 179 -1.43 4.60 -13.54
N CYS A 180 -2.13 5.56 -14.14
CA CYS A 180 -3.55 5.39 -14.43
C CYS A 180 -4.02 6.18 -15.66
N SER A 181 -5.16 5.75 -16.20
CA SER A 181 -5.83 6.39 -17.34
C SER A 181 -6.75 7.53 -16.90
N SER A 182 -7.11 8.40 -17.84
CA SER A 182 -8.14 9.45 -17.62
C SER A 182 -9.48 8.87 -17.16
N ARG A 183 -9.86 7.68 -17.68
CA ARG A 183 -11.10 6.99 -17.28
C ARG A 183 -11.09 6.64 -15.80
N PHE A 184 -9.97 6.11 -15.29
CA PHE A 184 -9.84 5.76 -13.88
C PHE A 184 -9.78 7.01 -12.99
N ILE A 185 -9.11 8.08 -13.44
CA ILE A 185 -9.08 9.36 -12.73
C ILE A 185 -10.46 9.96 -12.56
N ALA A 186 -11.25 10.03 -13.63
CA ALA A 186 -12.62 10.54 -13.57
C ALA A 186 -13.47 9.75 -12.55
N HIS A 187 -13.36 8.42 -12.58
CA HIS A 187 -14.03 7.56 -11.59
C HIS A 187 -13.57 7.86 -10.15
N CYS A 188 -12.26 8.00 -9.91
CA CYS A 188 -11.75 8.30 -8.58
C CYS A 188 -12.24 9.65 -8.05
N LEU A 189 -12.31 10.66 -8.91
CA LEU A 189 -12.75 12.02 -8.52
C LEU A 189 -14.23 12.07 -8.10
N GLU A 190 -15.05 11.17 -8.61
CA GLU A 190 -16.47 11.03 -8.25
C GLU A 190 -16.70 10.35 -6.89
N GLN A 191 -15.67 9.69 -6.32
CA GLN A 191 -15.80 8.98 -5.05
C GLN A 191 -15.79 9.93 -3.85
N ASP A 192 -16.49 9.53 -2.78
CA ASP A 192 -16.62 10.28 -1.53
C ASP A 192 -15.46 10.06 -0.53
N VAL A 193 -14.36 9.45 -1.00
CA VAL A 193 -13.21 9.08 -0.17
C VAL A 193 -12.40 10.25 0.34
N TRP A 194 -12.36 11.34 -0.42
CA TRP A 194 -11.37 12.42 -0.29
C TRP A 194 -11.35 13.14 1.06
N ASP A 195 -12.51 13.27 1.71
CA ASP A 195 -12.66 13.92 3.01
C ASP A 195 -12.72 12.90 4.16
N SER A 196 -12.61 11.59 3.86
CA SER A 196 -12.61 10.50 4.81
C SER A 196 -11.22 10.27 5.44
N GLU A 197 -11.17 9.45 6.48
CA GLU A 197 -9.91 8.98 7.06
C GLU A 197 -9.09 8.16 6.05
N LEU A 198 -9.75 7.32 5.27
CA LEU A 198 -9.13 6.55 4.19
C LEU A 198 -8.45 7.45 3.15
N GLY A 199 -9.08 8.56 2.76
CA GLY A 199 -8.49 9.56 1.89
C GLY A 199 -7.29 10.29 2.51
N ARG A 200 -7.25 10.42 3.85
CA ARG A 200 -6.14 11.09 4.54
C ARG A 200 -4.90 10.22 4.69
N VAL A 201 -5.05 8.92 4.96
CA VAL A 201 -3.94 8.02 5.34
C VAL A 201 -3.80 6.81 4.43
N GLY A 202 -4.90 6.23 4.00
CA GLY A 202 -4.94 4.96 3.27
C GLY A 202 -5.09 5.09 1.76
N ILE A 203 -4.85 6.26 1.21
CA ILE A 203 -5.17 6.58 -0.17
C ILE A 203 -4.47 5.64 -1.18
N ASP A 204 -3.25 5.21 -0.92
CA ASP A 204 -2.51 4.31 -1.81
C ASP A 204 -3.19 2.95 -1.93
N LEU A 205 -3.58 2.38 -0.80
CA LEU A 205 -4.30 1.11 -0.76
C LEU A 205 -5.69 1.23 -1.38
N TRP A 206 -6.38 2.35 -1.11
CA TRP A 206 -7.70 2.61 -1.69
C TRP A 206 -7.64 2.68 -3.22
N VAL A 207 -6.67 3.40 -3.79
CA VAL A 207 -6.51 3.51 -5.25
C VAL A 207 -6.36 2.13 -5.89
N THR A 208 -5.53 1.26 -5.31
CA THR A 208 -5.38 -0.12 -5.78
C THR A 208 -6.69 -0.90 -5.65
N GLY A 209 -7.32 -0.86 -4.49
CA GLY A 209 -8.60 -1.55 -4.23
C GLY A 209 -9.71 -1.08 -5.17
N GLU A 210 -9.80 0.23 -5.41
CA GLU A 210 -10.80 0.83 -6.30
C GLU A 210 -10.59 0.40 -7.76
N ALA A 211 -9.33 0.34 -8.22
CA ALA A 211 -9.01 -0.13 -9.56
C ALA A 211 -9.43 -1.60 -9.76
N LEU A 212 -9.19 -2.45 -8.75
CA LEU A 212 -9.54 -3.86 -8.80
C LEU A 212 -11.07 -4.07 -8.70
N ALA A 213 -11.74 -3.35 -7.78
CA ALA A 213 -13.18 -3.50 -7.55
C ALA A 213 -14.03 -2.85 -8.65
N GLY A 214 -13.56 -1.76 -9.23
CA GLY A 214 -14.27 -1.01 -10.28
C GLY A 214 -14.25 -1.65 -11.67
N GLY A 215 -13.63 -2.83 -11.82
CA GLY A 215 -13.59 -3.55 -13.10
C GLY A 215 -12.69 -2.87 -14.15
N PHE A 216 -11.69 -2.13 -13.71
CA PHE A 216 -10.70 -1.51 -14.57
C PHE A 216 -9.70 -2.52 -15.09
N ARG A 217 -9.13 -2.23 -16.25
CA ARG A 217 -8.09 -3.06 -16.84
C ARG A 217 -6.75 -2.79 -16.15
N CYS A 218 -6.36 -3.71 -15.26
CA CYS A 218 -5.17 -3.57 -14.41
C CYS A 218 -4.00 -4.43 -14.92
N CYS A 219 -2.78 -3.95 -14.71
CA CYS A 219 -1.55 -4.73 -14.90
C CYS A 219 -0.49 -4.36 -13.86
N GLN A 220 0.61 -5.08 -13.89
CA GLN A 220 1.79 -4.78 -13.09
C GLN A 220 3.00 -4.52 -13.98
N THR A 221 3.97 -3.73 -13.51
CA THR A 221 5.22 -3.49 -14.22
C THR A 221 6.41 -3.45 -13.26
N GLY A 222 7.55 -3.95 -13.71
CA GLY A 222 8.77 -3.88 -12.90
C GLY A 222 9.32 -2.46 -12.83
N ILE A 223 9.67 -2.03 -11.62
CA ILE A 223 10.41 -0.80 -11.35
C ILE A 223 11.76 -1.16 -10.73
N SER A 224 12.84 -0.73 -11.35
CA SER A 224 14.22 -0.94 -10.90
C SER A 224 14.95 0.39 -10.84
N PRO A 225 15.82 0.58 -9.87
CA PRO A 225 16.06 -0.22 -8.66
C PRO A 225 14.93 -0.12 -7.64
N HIS A 226 15.01 -0.94 -6.58
CA HIS A 226 14.06 -0.91 -5.47
C HIS A 226 14.09 0.46 -4.79
N PRO A 227 12.94 1.15 -4.67
CA PRO A 227 12.89 2.38 -3.90
C PRO A 227 13.10 2.05 -2.41
N THR A 228 14.19 2.50 -1.84
CA THR A 228 14.39 2.42 -0.39
C THR A 228 13.46 3.46 0.25
N MET A 229 12.31 3.02 0.70
CA MET A 229 11.42 3.90 1.45
C MET A 229 12.00 4.12 2.84
N LEU A 230 12.58 5.28 3.04
CA LEU A 230 12.93 5.76 4.38
C LEU A 230 11.62 6.15 5.09
N SER A 231 10.94 5.15 5.68
CA SER A 231 9.77 5.45 6.49
C SER A 231 10.19 6.27 7.71
N ARG A 232 9.72 7.50 7.79
CA ARG A 232 9.87 8.36 8.97
C ARG A 232 8.81 8.07 10.03
N THR A 233 7.83 7.23 9.70
CA THR A 233 6.70 6.90 10.56
C THR A 233 7.08 5.75 11.49
N PRO A 234 6.88 5.88 12.82
CA PRO A 234 7.06 4.79 13.76
C PRO A 234 6.22 3.57 13.37
N PHE A 235 6.75 2.37 13.61
CA PHE A 235 6.11 1.12 13.18
C PHE A 235 4.65 1.01 13.63
N GLY A 236 4.34 1.33 14.89
CA GLY A 236 2.96 1.22 15.42
C GLY A 236 1.95 2.07 14.65
N GLU A 237 2.34 3.27 14.30
CA GLU A 237 1.52 4.19 13.52
C GLU A 237 1.36 3.74 12.08
N LEU A 238 2.45 3.29 11.43
CA LEU A 238 2.41 2.73 10.08
C LEU A 238 1.51 1.49 10.03
N PHE A 239 1.64 0.60 11.01
CA PHE A 239 0.83 -0.61 11.11
C PHE A 239 -0.66 -0.27 11.23
N GLU A 240 -1.01 0.63 12.17
CA GLU A 240 -2.38 1.07 12.39
C GLU A 240 -2.97 1.68 11.11
N GLN A 241 -2.25 2.56 10.45
CA GLN A 241 -2.70 3.21 9.22
C GLN A 241 -2.97 2.20 8.10
N VAL A 242 -2.02 1.31 7.83
CA VAL A 242 -2.12 0.36 6.72
C VAL A 242 -3.21 -0.68 6.98
N VAL A 243 -3.30 -1.22 8.21
CA VAL A 243 -4.29 -2.26 8.53
C VAL A 243 -5.71 -1.68 8.63
N SER A 244 -5.88 -0.51 9.25
CA SER A 244 -7.19 0.19 9.28
C SER A 244 -7.67 0.50 7.87
N SER A 245 -6.76 0.95 6.99
CA SER A 245 -7.08 1.21 5.59
C SER A 245 -7.49 -0.05 4.85
N ALA A 246 -6.79 -1.17 5.07
CA ALA A 246 -7.13 -2.46 4.45
C ALA A 246 -8.51 -2.93 4.90
N PHE A 247 -8.80 -2.89 6.18
CA PHE A 247 -10.10 -3.31 6.73
C PHE A 247 -11.24 -2.40 6.24
N THR A 248 -11.02 -1.09 6.20
CA THR A 248 -12.00 -0.13 5.67
C THR A 248 -12.25 -0.31 4.18
N CYS A 249 -11.20 -0.57 3.38
CA CYS A 249 -11.36 -0.90 1.96
C CYS A 249 -12.17 -2.18 1.76
N LEU A 250 -11.94 -3.21 2.58
CA LEU A 250 -12.71 -4.45 2.51
C LEU A 250 -14.18 -4.25 2.91
N GLU A 251 -14.48 -3.41 3.90
CA GLU A 251 -15.86 -3.04 4.21
C GLU A 251 -16.52 -2.33 3.03
N ARG A 252 -15.86 -1.34 2.46
CA ARG A 252 -16.35 -0.55 1.33
C ARG A 252 -16.64 -1.40 0.10
N HIS A 253 -15.74 -2.32 -0.23
CA HIS A 253 -15.84 -3.17 -1.43
C HIS A 253 -16.46 -4.54 -1.16
N SER A 254 -17.21 -4.70 -0.05
CA SER A 254 -17.76 -6.00 0.34
C SER A 254 -18.64 -6.63 -0.73
N ALA A 255 -19.48 -5.86 -1.41
CA ALA A 255 -20.31 -6.34 -2.51
C ALA A 255 -19.51 -6.94 -3.69
N TYR A 256 -18.27 -6.44 -3.89
CA TYR A 256 -17.38 -6.93 -4.93
C TYR A 256 -16.69 -8.24 -4.56
N TRP A 257 -16.11 -8.32 -3.35
CA TRP A 257 -15.24 -9.43 -2.99
C TRP A 257 -15.98 -10.64 -2.38
N LEU A 258 -17.16 -10.45 -1.78
CA LEU A 258 -17.91 -11.55 -1.16
C LEU A 258 -18.23 -12.70 -2.14
N PRO A 259 -18.67 -12.46 -3.40
CA PRO A 259 -18.97 -13.53 -4.34
C PRO A 259 -17.73 -14.11 -5.05
N ARG A 260 -16.54 -13.55 -4.85
CA ARG A 260 -15.34 -14.00 -5.58
C ARG A 260 -14.70 -15.21 -4.91
N HIS A 261 -14.13 -16.10 -5.73
CA HIS A 261 -13.40 -17.29 -5.32
C HIS A 261 -12.06 -17.36 -6.05
N GLY A 262 -11.01 -17.75 -5.32
CA GLY A 262 -9.65 -17.85 -5.86
C GLY A 262 -9.06 -16.51 -6.31
N SER A 263 -7.95 -16.58 -7.01
CA SER A 263 -7.28 -15.40 -7.55
C SER A 263 -6.62 -15.64 -8.90
N ASP A 264 -6.68 -14.63 -9.76
CA ASP A 264 -6.04 -14.62 -11.07
C ASP A 264 -4.79 -13.73 -11.06
N ALA A 265 -3.79 -14.11 -11.86
CA ALA A 265 -2.61 -13.30 -12.05
C ALA A 265 -2.93 -12.03 -12.85
N LEU A 266 -2.43 -10.88 -12.40
CA LEU A 266 -2.44 -9.68 -13.23
C LEU A 266 -1.38 -9.78 -14.33
N ALA A 267 -1.72 -9.25 -15.51
CA ALA A 267 -0.77 -9.17 -16.62
C ALA A 267 0.50 -8.41 -16.19
N LEU A 268 1.65 -8.88 -16.65
CA LEU A 268 2.93 -8.21 -16.47
C LEU A 268 3.26 -7.44 -17.75
N ALA A 269 3.29 -6.11 -17.68
CA ALA A 269 3.47 -5.24 -18.85
C ALA A 269 4.95 -4.87 -19.14
N GLY A 270 5.88 -5.61 -18.60
CA GLY A 270 7.33 -5.40 -18.81
C GLY A 270 8.17 -6.41 -18.04
N PRO A 271 9.49 -6.42 -18.21
CA PRO A 271 10.37 -7.33 -17.49
C PRO A 271 10.37 -7.00 -15.99
N LEU A 272 10.51 -8.04 -15.18
CA LEU A 272 10.79 -7.87 -13.76
C LEU A 272 12.23 -7.41 -13.55
N PRO A 273 12.50 -6.61 -12.52
CA PRO A 273 13.88 -6.23 -12.19
C PRO A 273 14.71 -7.46 -11.80
N THR A 274 15.97 -7.52 -12.26
CA THR A 274 16.84 -8.69 -12.10
C THR A 274 17.99 -8.51 -11.10
N SER A 275 18.08 -7.37 -10.40
CA SER A 275 19.16 -7.12 -9.43
C SER A 275 19.11 -8.09 -8.25
N THR A 276 20.27 -8.54 -7.77
CA THR A 276 20.39 -9.26 -6.50
C THR A 276 20.25 -8.29 -5.33
N ILE A 277 19.51 -8.68 -4.30
CA ILE A 277 19.29 -7.87 -3.10
C ILE A 277 19.67 -8.71 -1.88
N GLU A 278 20.41 -8.11 -0.96
CA GLU A 278 20.77 -8.77 0.29
C GLU A 278 19.55 -8.92 1.21
N ALA A 279 19.52 -10.00 1.97
CA ALA A 279 18.50 -10.24 2.97
C ALA A 279 18.55 -9.14 4.05
N PRO A 280 17.39 -8.65 4.53
CA PRO A 280 17.39 -7.64 5.58
C PRO A 280 17.93 -8.24 6.89
N ALA A 281 18.79 -7.49 7.57
CA ALA A 281 19.32 -7.86 8.89
C ALA A 281 18.25 -7.59 9.97
N THR A 282 17.24 -8.45 10.08
CA THR A 282 16.18 -8.30 11.08
C THR A 282 16.26 -9.41 12.13
N ASP A 283 16.34 -9.02 13.40
CA ASP A 283 16.35 -9.97 14.52
C ASP A 283 14.91 -10.42 14.88
N GLY A 284 14.50 -11.55 14.33
CA GLY A 284 13.20 -12.15 14.59
C GLY A 284 12.98 -12.57 16.05
N SER A 285 14.06 -12.75 16.83
CA SER A 285 13.95 -13.17 18.24
C SER A 285 13.33 -12.08 19.10
N ARG A 286 13.73 -10.82 18.92
CA ARG A 286 13.15 -9.68 19.65
C ARG A 286 11.66 -9.52 19.40
N LEU A 287 11.21 -9.82 18.17
CA LEU A 287 9.80 -9.73 17.81
C LEU A 287 8.96 -10.81 18.50
N THR A 288 9.49 -12.04 18.62
CA THR A 288 8.80 -13.13 19.32
C THR A 288 8.76 -12.93 20.84
N GLU A 289 9.78 -12.32 21.44
CA GLU A 289 9.78 -11.96 22.86
C GLU A 289 8.76 -10.86 23.17
N ALA A 290 8.64 -9.85 22.30
CA ALA A 290 7.63 -8.82 22.43
C ALA A 290 6.21 -9.41 22.36
N PHE A 291 5.94 -10.31 21.43
CA PHE A 291 4.68 -11.03 21.31
C PHE A 291 4.28 -11.76 22.60
N ALA A 292 5.18 -12.58 23.16
CA ALA A 292 4.87 -13.38 24.35
C ALA A 292 4.52 -12.50 25.56
N ARG A 293 5.22 -11.38 25.74
CA ARG A 293 4.98 -10.42 26.83
C ARG A 293 3.67 -9.66 26.67
N ASP A 294 3.34 -9.25 25.44
CA ASP A 294 2.20 -8.39 25.19
C ASP A 294 0.88 -9.17 25.09
N LEU A 295 0.93 -10.48 24.81
CA LEU A 295 -0.24 -11.34 24.70
C LEU A 295 -1.02 -11.42 26.02
N ASP A 296 -0.32 -11.61 27.16
CA ASP A 296 -0.95 -11.66 28.50
C ASP A 296 -1.61 -10.32 28.85
N ASN A 297 -0.99 -9.21 28.52
CA ASN A 297 -1.51 -7.88 28.78
C ASN A 297 -2.80 -7.58 28.00
N LEU A 298 -2.94 -8.19 26.81
CA LEU A 298 -4.08 -7.98 25.94
C LEU A 298 -5.19 -9.02 26.06
N ARG A 299 -5.07 -9.97 26.96
CA ARG A 299 -5.97 -11.11 27.06
C ARG A 299 -7.45 -10.73 27.07
N TYR A 300 -7.88 -9.78 27.89
CA TYR A 300 -9.27 -9.33 27.94
C TYR A 300 -9.75 -8.69 26.63
N VAL A 301 -8.88 -7.98 25.93
CA VAL A 301 -9.19 -7.40 24.63
C VAL A 301 -9.34 -8.53 23.60
N LEU A 302 -8.44 -9.50 23.62
CA LEU A 302 -8.44 -10.62 22.69
C LEU A 302 -9.63 -11.56 22.90
N GLU A 303 -10.11 -11.74 24.13
CA GLU A 303 -11.33 -12.50 24.46
C GLU A 303 -12.59 -11.89 23.79
N SER A 304 -12.62 -10.58 23.57
CA SER A 304 -13.75 -9.91 22.90
C SER A 304 -13.66 -9.95 21.36
N ILE A 305 -12.48 -10.25 20.80
CA ILE A 305 -12.19 -10.24 19.36
C ILE A 305 -12.15 -11.67 18.81
N LEU A 306 -11.42 -12.55 19.49
CA LEU A 306 -11.07 -13.89 19.03
C LEU A 306 -12.06 -14.94 19.51
N GLY A 307 -12.28 -15.96 18.69
CA GLY A 307 -12.97 -17.16 19.12
C GLY A 307 -12.12 -17.95 20.14
N GLU A 308 -12.78 -18.72 20.99
CA GLU A 308 -12.17 -19.48 22.08
C GLU A 308 -11.02 -20.38 21.57
N GLN A 309 -11.21 -21.06 20.44
CA GLN A 309 -10.20 -21.97 19.86
C GLN A 309 -8.95 -21.23 19.38
N THR A 310 -9.13 -20.09 18.71
CA THR A 310 -8.03 -19.23 18.22
C THR A 310 -7.24 -18.69 19.39
N LEU A 311 -7.92 -18.12 20.38
CA LEU A 311 -7.28 -17.59 21.58
C LEU A 311 -6.51 -18.66 22.37
N ALA A 312 -7.13 -19.82 22.62
CA ALA A 312 -6.46 -20.92 23.32
C ALA A 312 -5.21 -21.43 22.57
N SER A 313 -5.23 -21.40 21.24
CA SER A 313 -4.08 -21.77 20.42
C SER A 313 -2.95 -20.75 20.51
N LEU A 314 -3.28 -19.45 20.53
CA LEU A 314 -2.32 -18.37 20.72
C LEU A 314 -1.66 -18.42 22.10
N LEU A 315 -2.44 -18.64 23.15
CA LEU A 315 -1.92 -18.73 24.52
C LEU A 315 -0.97 -19.92 24.68
N ARG A 316 -1.35 -21.10 24.19
CA ARG A 316 -0.46 -22.28 24.18
C ARG A 316 0.83 -22.04 23.39
N MET A 317 0.74 -21.32 22.26
CA MET A 317 1.92 -20.99 21.46
C MET A 317 2.85 -20.03 22.21
N ALA A 318 2.32 -19.07 22.95
CA ALA A 318 3.11 -18.13 23.75
C ALA A 318 3.86 -18.80 24.92
N GLU A 319 3.31 -19.88 25.47
CA GLU A 319 3.99 -20.70 26.50
C GLU A 319 5.25 -21.38 25.96
N THR A 320 5.32 -21.59 24.64
CA THR A 320 6.51 -22.14 23.96
C THR A 320 7.56 -21.05 23.79
N GLN A 321 8.34 -20.79 24.86
CA GLN A 321 9.30 -19.69 24.92
C GLN A 321 10.46 -19.82 23.93
N GLY A 322 10.92 -18.67 23.40
CA GLY A 322 12.22 -18.49 22.76
C GLY A 322 12.33 -19.04 21.32
N SER A 323 13.40 -19.80 21.06
CA SER A 323 13.81 -20.24 19.71
C SER A 323 12.86 -21.22 19.01
N HIS A 324 11.80 -21.68 19.64
CA HIS A 324 10.88 -22.69 19.10
C HIS A 324 9.50 -22.17 18.72
N LEU A 325 9.21 -20.88 18.92
CA LEU A 325 7.92 -20.31 18.55
C LEU A 325 7.70 -20.43 17.04
N ARG A 326 6.70 -21.22 16.65
CA ARG A 326 6.19 -21.33 15.29
C ARG A 326 4.76 -20.83 15.27
N TYR A 327 4.49 -19.86 14.43
CA TYR A 327 3.14 -19.33 14.23
C TYR A 327 2.58 -19.91 12.92
N PRO A 328 1.70 -20.95 12.98
CA PRO A 328 1.17 -21.61 11.79
C PRO A 328 0.34 -20.67 10.91
N ASP A 329 0.35 -20.92 9.60
CA ASP A 329 -0.39 -20.12 8.61
C ASP A 329 -1.90 -20.12 8.89
N GLU A 330 -2.49 -21.27 9.22
CA GLU A 330 -3.91 -21.42 9.53
C GLU A 330 -4.33 -20.59 10.74
N LEU A 331 -3.50 -20.60 11.80
CA LEU A 331 -3.77 -19.80 13.00
C LEU A 331 -3.66 -18.30 12.71
N TRP A 332 -2.68 -17.91 11.87
CA TRP A 332 -2.53 -16.53 11.45
C TRP A 332 -3.74 -16.06 10.63
N VAL A 333 -4.19 -16.84 9.67
CA VAL A 333 -5.37 -16.53 8.84
C VAL A 333 -6.62 -16.38 9.71
N SER A 334 -6.86 -17.34 10.63
CA SER A 334 -7.98 -17.27 11.57
C SER A 334 -7.93 -15.99 12.41
N THR A 335 -6.74 -15.66 12.93
CA THR A 335 -6.51 -14.43 13.69
C THR A 335 -6.89 -13.19 12.87
N VAL A 336 -6.36 -13.04 11.68
CA VAL A 336 -6.62 -11.86 10.83
C VAL A 336 -8.10 -11.74 10.46
N TYR A 337 -8.76 -12.84 10.12
CA TYR A 337 -10.18 -12.84 9.75
C TYR A 337 -11.09 -12.51 10.94
N GLU A 338 -10.76 -13.00 12.13
CA GLU A 338 -11.51 -12.67 13.34
C GLU A 338 -11.36 -11.18 13.71
N PHE A 339 -10.16 -10.62 13.56
CA PHE A 339 -9.94 -9.18 13.73
C PHE A 339 -10.71 -8.33 12.70
N LEU A 340 -10.73 -8.74 11.44
CA LEU A 340 -11.53 -8.07 10.39
C LEU A 340 -13.04 -8.10 10.72
N LEU A 341 -13.55 -9.25 11.18
CA LEU A 341 -14.94 -9.38 11.60
C LEU A 341 -15.25 -8.53 12.83
N ALA A 342 -14.34 -8.47 13.81
CA ALA A 342 -14.49 -7.64 14.99
C ALA A 342 -14.46 -6.15 14.63
N TYR A 343 -13.59 -5.74 13.70
CA TYR A 343 -13.50 -4.38 13.17
C TYR A 343 -14.84 -3.94 12.54
N ARG A 344 -15.43 -4.80 11.71
CA ARG A 344 -16.75 -4.58 11.10
C ARG A 344 -17.86 -4.50 12.14
N ARG A 345 -17.85 -5.39 13.14
CA ARG A 345 -18.87 -5.40 14.23
C ARG A 345 -18.79 -4.18 15.12
N GLY A 346 -17.65 -3.51 15.18
CA GLY A 346 -17.44 -2.40 16.10
C GLY A 346 -17.52 -2.83 17.57
N VAL A 347 -16.97 -4.02 17.91
CA VAL A 347 -16.98 -4.55 19.29
C VAL A 347 -16.31 -3.62 20.28
N MET A 348 -15.41 -2.78 19.77
CA MET A 348 -14.77 -1.65 20.48
C MET A 348 -14.32 -0.62 19.45
N ARG A 349 -13.63 0.44 19.87
CA ARG A 349 -13.06 1.44 18.96
C ARG A 349 -12.11 0.75 17.95
N ARG A 350 -12.23 1.11 16.68
CA ARG A 350 -11.49 0.49 15.57
C ARG A 350 -9.97 0.56 15.76
N GLU A 351 -9.48 1.68 16.27
CA GLU A 351 -8.07 1.87 16.58
C GLU A 351 -7.56 0.83 17.58
N HIS A 352 -8.33 0.56 18.63
CA HIS A 352 -7.96 -0.43 19.65
C HIS A 352 -7.93 -1.86 19.09
N ILE A 353 -8.86 -2.19 18.18
CA ILE A 353 -8.85 -3.49 17.50
C ILE A 353 -7.54 -3.64 16.71
N VAL A 354 -7.19 -2.65 15.90
CA VAL A 354 -5.98 -2.72 15.07
C VAL A 354 -4.71 -2.71 15.93
N GLN A 355 -4.66 -1.89 16.97
CA GLN A 355 -3.53 -1.88 17.91
C GLN A 355 -3.34 -3.23 18.61
N ALA A 356 -4.44 -3.93 18.95
CA ALA A 356 -4.38 -5.26 19.55
C ALA A 356 -3.86 -6.35 18.58
N LEU A 357 -3.97 -6.14 17.25
CA LEU A 357 -3.40 -7.04 16.25
C LEU A 357 -1.87 -6.89 16.13
N ALA A 358 -1.31 -5.73 16.43
CA ALA A 358 0.10 -5.44 16.22
C ALA A 358 1.06 -6.44 16.93
N PRO A 359 0.90 -6.79 18.22
CA PRO A 359 1.74 -7.79 18.87
C PRO A 359 1.63 -9.18 18.22
N LEU A 360 0.44 -9.58 17.78
CA LEU A 360 0.22 -10.85 17.09
C LEU A 360 0.94 -10.89 15.74
N TYR A 361 0.90 -9.78 15.00
CA TYR A 361 1.67 -9.59 13.79
C TYR A 361 3.19 -9.64 14.05
N LEU A 362 3.69 -9.04 15.13
CA LEU A 362 5.11 -9.12 15.49
C LEU A 362 5.53 -10.57 15.79
N GLY A 363 4.69 -11.33 16.51
CA GLY A 363 4.90 -12.76 16.74
C GLY A 363 4.95 -13.56 15.44
N ARG A 364 4.03 -13.32 14.53
CA ARG A 364 4.01 -13.93 13.19
C ARG A 364 5.27 -13.60 12.40
N THR A 365 5.60 -12.33 12.31
CA THR A 365 6.78 -11.84 11.58
C THR A 365 8.07 -12.40 12.16
N GLY A 366 8.23 -12.38 13.48
CA GLY A 366 9.40 -12.93 14.16
C GLY A 366 9.57 -14.42 13.91
N SER A 367 8.47 -15.19 13.98
CA SER A 367 8.46 -16.61 13.65
C SER A 367 8.89 -16.87 12.20
N PHE A 368 8.35 -16.12 11.25
CA PHE A 368 8.67 -16.25 9.83
C PHE A 368 10.13 -15.90 9.53
N LEU A 369 10.62 -14.75 9.98
CA LEU A 369 12.00 -14.31 9.75
C LEU A 369 13.01 -15.30 10.30
N ARG A 370 12.74 -15.90 11.45
CA ARG A 370 13.63 -16.93 12.03
C ARG A 370 13.59 -18.25 11.26
N GLN A 371 12.41 -18.68 10.84
CA GLN A 371 12.26 -19.92 10.06
C GLN A 371 13.03 -19.86 8.75
N PHE A 372 13.07 -18.70 8.12
CA PHE A 372 13.63 -18.49 6.78
C PHE A 372 14.93 -17.67 6.77
N SER A 373 15.57 -17.47 7.92
CA SER A 373 16.80 -16.65 8.04
C SER A 373 17.97 -17.14 7.18
N SER A 374 18.03 -18.44 6.87
CA SER A 374 19.06 -19.09 6.05
C SER A 374 18.50 -19.74 4.80
N ALA A 375 17.24 -19.51 4.47
CA ALA A 375 16.58 -20.13 3.34
C ALA A 375 16.93 -19.42 2.02
N HIS A 376 16.85 -20.14 0.92
CA HIS A 376 16.94 -19.56 -0.42
C HIS A 376 15.71 -18.68 -0.74
N GLU A 377 15.89 -17.65 -1.57
CA GLU A 377 14.78 -16.78 -1.99
C GLU A 377 13.57 -17.57 -2.51
N THR A 378 13.80 -18.65 -3.26
CA THR A 378 12.74 -19.53 -3.79
C THR A 378 11.91 -20.20 -2.70
N GLU A 379 12.54 -20.67 -1.63
CA GLU A 379 11.84 -21.31 -0.50
C GLU A 379 10.99 -20.30 0.25
N VAL A 380 11.49 -19.06 0.38
CA VAL A 380 10.71 -17.96 0.99
C VAL A 380 9.52 -17.57 0.11
N GLU A 381 9.71 -17.46 -1.20
CA GLU A 381 8.63 -17.17 -2.17
C GLU A 381 7.54 -18.27 -2.14
N GLU A 382 7.92 -19.54 -2.08
CA GLU A 382 7.00 -20.67 -1.96
C GLU A 382 6.19 -20.62 -0.63
N ALA A 383 6.84 -20.26 0.46
CA ALA A 383 6.16 -20.08 1.75
C ALA A 383 5.17 -18.90 1.73
N LEU A 384 5.53 -17.79 1.08
CA LEU A 384 4.63 -16.65 0.89
C LEU A 384 3.45 -16.98 0.00
N GLU A 385 3.66 -17.76 -1.07
CA GLU A 385 2.58 -18.27 -1.91
C GLU A 385 1.65 -19.21 -1.15
N SER A 386 2.22 -20.12 -0.34
CA SER A 386 1.45 -21.00 0.54
C SER A 386 0.56 -20.21 1.50
N LEU A 387 1.09 -19.14 2.10
CA LEU A 387 0.30 -18.26 2.98
C LEU A 387 -0.87 -17.61 2.23
N CYS A 388 -0.65 -17.11 1.03
CA CYS A 388 -1.73 -16.55 0.19
C CYS A 388 -2.83 -17.58 -0.05
N LEU A 389 -2.45 -18.82 -0.37
CA LEU A 389 -3.41 -19.91 -0.58
C LEU A 389 -4.18 -20.28 0.69
N HIS A 390 -3.58 -20.18 1.89
CA HIS A 390 -4.30 -20.39 3.14
C HIS A 390 -5.37 -19.32 3.37
N PHE A 391 -5.09 -18.04 3.07
CA PHE A 391 -6.11 -16.98 3.10
C PHE A 391 -7.25 -17.27 2.12
N GLU A 392 -6.95 -17.68 0.89
CA GLU A 392 -7.97 -18.01 -0.11
C GLU A 392 -8.85 -19.19 0.30
N ARG A 393 -8.25 -20.27 0.85
CA ARG A 393 -8.97 -21.46 1.30
C ARG A 393 -9.89 -21.20 2.49
N ALA A 394 -9.48 -20.30 3.40
CA ALA A 394 -10.27 -19.94 4.57
C ALA A 394 -11.35 -18.87 4.27
N LYS A 395 -11.30 -18.21 3.11
CA LYS A 395 -12.25 -17.15 2.74
C LYS A 395 -13.73 -17.57 2.81
N PRO A 396 -14.16 -18.79 2.42
CA PRO A 396 -15.57 -19.17 2.53
C PRO A 396 -16.13 -19.07 3.94
N ASP A 397 -15.35 -19.41 4.98
CA ASP A 397 -15.74 -19.21 6.39
C ASP A 397 -15.89 -17.71 6.72
N LEU A 398 -14.93 -16.88 6.30
CA LEU A 398 -15.03 -15.42 6.44
C LEU A 398 -16.32 -14.90 5.81
N VAL A 399 -16.66 -15.32 4.57
CA VAL A 399 -17.87 -14.89 3.85
C VAL A 399 -19.13 -15.31 4.60
N GLN A 400 -19.19 -16.53 5.09
CA GLN A 400 -20.32 -17.01 5.89
C GLN A 400 -20.54 -16.18 7.14
N ARG A 401 -19.47 -15.96 7.91
CA ARG A 401 -19.51 -15.15 9.15
C ARG A 401 -19.80 -13.68 8.86
N TRP A 402 -19.28 -13.14 7.77
CA TRP A 402 -19.55 -11.77 7.31
C TRP A 402 -21.03 -11.54 7.00
N ASN A 403 -21.68 -12.48 6.30
CA ASN A 403 -23.10 -12.39 5.95
C ASN A 403 -24.01 -12.52 7.18
N HIS A 404 -23.66 -13.36 8.16
CA HIS A 404 -24.41 -13.46 9.42
C HIS A 404 -24.42 -12.14 10.19
N LEU A 405 -23.34 -11.34 10.14
CA LEU A 405 -23.30 -10.02 10.76
C LEU A 405 -24.22 -9.01 10.07
N GLY A 406 -24.39 -9.11 8.74
CA GLY A 406 -25.30 -8.25 7.99
C GLY A 406 -26.79 -8.58 8.18
N ALA A 407 -27.12 -9.78 8.67
CA ALA A 407 -28.48 -10.19 8.94
C ALA A 407 -29.00 -9.76 10.34
N LEU A 408 -28.12 -9.21 11.19
CA LEU A 408 -28.45 -8.76 12.55
C LEU A 408 -28.70 -7.23 12.65
N HIS A 409 -28.59 -6.52 11.54
CA HIS A 409 -28.91 -5.10 11.36
C HIS A 409 -29.99 -4.91 10.29
#